data_c518dd530da2484deda303d0c4aa185b
#
_entry.id   c518dd530da2484deda303d0c4aa185b
#
_cell.length_a   1.000
_cell.length_b   1.000
_cell.length_c   1.000
_cell.angle_alpha   90.00
_cell.angle_beta   90.00
_cell.angle_gamma   90.00
#
_symmetry.space_group_name_H-M   'P 1'
#
loop_
_entity.id
_entity.type
_entity.pdbx_description
1 polymer ?
#
loop_
_entity_poly.entity_id
_entity_poly.type
_entity_poly.pdbx_seq_one_letter_code
_entity_poly.pdbx_strand_id
1 'polypeptide(L)'
;HSFTLLAGMELFRQKRVDMSGYAEDFAIENPDYMWPDASTGVQKATGIENGYSLVSFFGKVDYNWQDLLLASFTIRRDGSSRFGKNNRYGTFPAATLGYRISKMLNEEWIDDLKLRVSWGKTGNQAISNTARYSIFIADYGQDRVTSTAYDLYLQGSGNFPSGFRTSQAAN
;
A
#
# COMPACT_ATOMS: atom_id res chain seq x y z
N HIS A 1 15.39 -36.29 14.34
CA HIS A 1 14.70 -35.60 13.25
C HIS A 1 13.46 -34.93 13.82
N SER A 2 13.26 -33.66 13.53
CA SER A 2 12.01 -32.99 13.82
C SER A 2 11.50 -32.30 12.56
N PHE A 3 10.18 -32.27 12.40
CA PHE A 3 9.50 -31.66 11.29
C PHE A 3 8.36 -30.83 11.84
N THR A 4 8.31 -29.55 11.45
CA THR A 4 7.26 -28.62 11.87
C THR A 4 6.57 -28.07 10.63
N LEU A 5 5.25 -28.15 10.62
CA LEU A 5 4.41 -27.57 9.57
C LEU A 5 3.54 -26.47 10.18
N LEU A 6 3.53 -25.31 9.53
CA LEU A 6 2.67 -24.19 9.87
C LEU A 6 1.91 -23.77 8.62
N ALA A 7 0.60 -23.59 8.75
CA ALA A 7 -0.23 -22.97 7.72
C ALA A 7 -1.16 -21.95 8.36
N GLY A 8 -1.43 -20.87 7.65
CA GLY A 8 -2.29 -19.83 8.16
C GLY A 8 -2.83 -18.92 7.07
N MET A 9 -3.77 -18.10 7.48
CA MET A 9 -4.34 -17.07 6.63
C MET A 9 -4.48 -15.78 7.43
N GLU A 10 -4.36 -14.66 6.75
CA GLU A 10 -4.52 -13.32 7.30
C GLU A 10 -5.51 -12.54 6.44
N LEU A 11 -6.45 -11.89 7.11
CA LEU A 11 -7.40 -10.98 6.50
C LEU A 11 -7.23 -9.62 7.16
N PHE A 12 -6.98 -8.59 6.35
CA PHE A 12 -6.83 -7.23 6.83
C PHE A 12 -7.73 -6.29 6.01
N ARG A 13 -8.42 -5.39 6.71
CA ARG A 13 -9.21 -4.33 6.09
C ARG A 13 -8.96 -3.03 6.82
N GLN A 14 -8.63 -2.00 6.07
CA GLN A 14 -8.52 -0.62 6.56
C GLN A 14 -9.56 0.24 5.86
N LYS A 15 -10.21 1.09 6.64
CA LYS A 15 -11.09 2.17 6.18
C LYS A 15 -10.61 3.45 6.85
N ARG A 16 -10.41 4.49 6.05
CA ARG A 16 -10.05 5.84 6.52
C ARG A 16 -11.07 6.82 5.97
N VAL A 17 -11.57 7.66 6.83
CA VAL A 17 -12.43 8.79 6.50
C VAL A 17 -11.70 10.04 6.94
N ASP A 18 -11.41 10.91 6.00
CA ASP A 18 -10.83 12.22 6.26
C ASP A 18 -11.90 13.27 6.00
N MET A 19 -12.08 14.18 6.95
CA MET A 19 -13.00 15.31 6.84
C MET A 19 -12.21 16.58 7.12
N SER A 20 -12.43 17.61 6.34
CA SER A 20 -11.84 18.93 6.57
C SER A 20 -12.90 20.01 6.40
N GLY A 21 -12.81 21.03 7.23
CA GLY A 21 -13.62 22.23 7.18
C GLY A 21 -12.71 23.44 6.98
N TYR A 22 -13.16 24.39 6.17
CA TYR A 22 -12.54 25.69 5.99
C TYR A 22 -13.61 26.76 6.18
N ALA A 23 -13.26 27.82 6.89
CA ALA A 23 -14.12 28.96 7.12
C ALA A 23 -13.27 30.24 7.18
N GLU A 24 -13.78 31.32 6.69
CA GLU A 24 -13.12 32.65 6.66
C GLU A 24 -14.09 33.75 7.08
N ASP A 25 -13.54 34.94 7.37
CA ASP A 25 -14.28 36.13 7.77
C ASP A 25 -15.11 35.93 9.06
N PHE A 26 -14.40 35.91 10.18
CA PHE A 26 -15.02 35.82 11.50
C PHE A 26 -15.28 37.25 12.04
N ALA A 27 -16.48 37.49 12.53
CA ALA A 27 -16.84 38.78 13.14
C ALA A 27 -16.05 39.07 14.43
N ILE A 28 -15.55 38.03 15.07
CA ILE A 28 -14.74 38.10 16.28
C ILE A 28 -13.46 37.32 16.07
N GLU A 29 -12.32 37.99 16.01
CA GLU A 29 -10.99 37.38 15.83
C GLU A 29 -10.45 36.87 17.19
N ASN A 30 -11.18 35.96 17.79
CA ASN A 30 -10.75 35.30 19.02
C ASN A 30 -10.85 33.77 18.80
N PRO A 31 -9.78 33.00 18.99
CA PRO A 31 -9.75 31.54 18.76
C PRO A 31 -10.89 30.76 19.44
N ASP A 32 -11.36 31.24 20.58
CA ASP A 32 -12.43 30.59 21.35
C ASP A 32 -13.81 30.66 20.65
N TYR A 33 -13.96 31.61 19.70
CA TYR A 33 -15.22 31.88 18.98
C TYR A 33 -15.13 31.62 17.46
N MET A 34 -13.95 31.17 16.96
CA MET A 34 -13.74 30.90 15.54
C MET A 34 -14.21 29.50 15.14
N TRP A 35 -15.49 29.22 15.37
CA TRP A 35 -16.12 28.00 14.91
C TRP A 35 -16.61 28.15 13.47
N PRO A 36 -16.60 27.09 12.64
CA PRO A 36 -16.99 27.18 11.24
C PRO A 36 -18.38 27.79 10.99
N ASP A 37 -19.33 27.55 11.88
CA ASP A 37 -20.70 28.08 11.82
C ASP A 37 -20.80 29.57 12.21
N ALA A 38 -19.78 30.12 12.89
CA ALA A 38 -19.70 31.55 13.24
C ALA A 38 -19.06 32.41 12.12
N SER A 39 -18.61 31.80 11.04
CA SER A 39 -18.04 32.49 9.88
C SER A 39 -19.12 33.22 9.11
N THR A 40 -18.80 34.43 8.65
CA THR A 40 -19.65 35.26 7.78
C THR A 40 -19.22 35.18 6.30
N GLY A 41 -18.05 34.58 6.04
CA GLY A 41 -17.50 34.39 4.70
C GLY A 41 -17.73 33.01 4.12
N VAL A 42 -16.80 32.58 3.29
CA VAL A 42 -16.91 31.28 2.61
C VAL A 42 -16.68 30.13 3.57
N GLN A 43 -17.61 29.21 3.59
CA GLN A 43 -17.51 27.93 4.30
C GLN A 43 -17.37 26.79 3.30
N LYS A 44 -16.41 25.90 3.50
CA LYS A 44 -16.18 24.71 2.69
C LYS A 44 -16.02 23.51 3.58
N ALA A 45 -16.71 22.43 3.28
CA ALA A 45 -16.51 21.14 3.89
C ALA A 45 -16.14 20.12 2.82
N THR A 46 -15.11 19.33 3.06
CA THR A 46 -14.72 18.24 2.17
C THR A 46 -14.60 16.96 2.97
N GLY A 47 -14.94 15.85 2.35
CA GLY A 47 -14.79 14.53 2.94
C GLY A 47 -14.30 13.54 1.89
N ILE A 48 -13.41 12.67 2.29
CA ILE A 48 -12.93 11.58 1.44
C ILE A 48 -12.92 10.29 2.27
N GLU A 49 -13.44 9.24 1.67
CA GLU A 49 -13.32 7.89 2.20
C GLU A 49 -12.31 7.11 1.37
N ASN A 50 -11.36 6.49 2.05
CA ASN A 50 -10.31 5.71 1.43
C ASN A 50 -10.10 4.40 2.23
N GLY A 51 -9.71 3.33 1.55
CA GLY A 51 -9.46 2.07 2.21
C GLY A 51 -8.93 0.99 1.28
N TYR A 52 -8.45 -0.09 1.90
CA TYR A 52 -7.98 -1.26 1.18
C TYR A 52 -8.16 -2.53 2.01
N SER A 53 -8.11 -3.66 1.34
CA SER A 53 -8.19 -4.98 1.96
C SER A 53 -7.03 -5.85 1.47
N LEU A 54 -6.52 -6.67 2.37
CA LEU A 54 -5.49 -7.66 2.10
C LEU A 54 -6.02 -9.04 2.48
N VAL A 55 -5.63 -10.03 1.69
CA VAL A 55 -5.86 -11.45 1.97
C VAL A 55 -4.55 -12.17 1.74
N SER A 56 -4.06 -12.87 2.74
CA SER A 56 -2.80 -13.59 2.66
C SER A 56 -2.98 -15.03 3.09
N PHE A 57 -2.38 -15.95 2.36
CA PHE A 57 -2.25 -17.36 2.72
C PHE A 57 -0.78 -17.67 2.83
N PHE A 58 -0.38 -18.37 3.88
CA PHE A 58 1.01 -18.74 4.06
C PHE A 58 1.15 -20.16 4.58
N GLY A 59 2.24 -20.77 4.18
CA GLY A 59 2.68 -22.07 4.66
C GLY A 59 4.17 -22.06 4.94
N LYS A 60 4.58 -22.73 5.96
CA LYS A 60 5.98 -22.88 6.38
C LYS A 60 6.24 -24.33 6.75
N VAL A 61 7.40 -24.82 6.34
CA VAL A 61 7.94 -26.12 6.69
C VAL A 61 9.32 -25.90 7.28
N ASP A 62 9.53 -26.38 8.50
CA ASP A 62 10.83 -26.43 9.13
C ASP A 62 11.26 -27.87 9.30
N TYR A 63 12.49 -28.17 8.92
CA TYR A 63 13.11 -29.45 9.08
C TYR A 63 14.41 -29.32 9.87
N ASN A 64 14.57 -30.13 10.89
CA ASN A 64 15.78 -30.19 11.70
C ASN A 64 16.30 -31.64 11.71
N TRP A 65 17.50 -31.77 11.20
CA TRP A 65 18.24 -33.04 11.25
C TRP A 65 19.36 -32.99 12.29
N GLN A 66 19.12 -33.63 13.43
CA GLN A 66 20.08 -33.79 14.52
C GLN A 66 20.73 -32.50 15.03
N ASP A 67 20.02 -31.35 14.88
CA ASP A 67 20.55 -30.01 15.10
C ASP A 67 21.82 -29.67 14.28
N LEU A 68 22.16 -30.49 13.32
CA LEU A 68 23.27 -30.29 12.39
C LEU A 68 22.82 -29.53 11.17
N LEU A 69 21.73 -29.96 10.54
CA LEU A 69 21.17 -29.36 9.37
C LEU A 69 19.76 -28.84 9.68
N LEU A 70 19.56 -27.55 9.42
CA LEU A 70 18.31 -26.84 9.62
C LEU A 70 17.84 -26.31 8.27
N ALA A 71 16.70 -26.74 7.79
CA ALA A 71 16.09 -26.24 6.56
C ALA A 71 14.73 -25.64 6.85
N SER A 72 14.43 -24.49 6.25
CA SER A 72 13.14 -23.85 6.36
C SER A 72 12.67 -23.42 4.97
N PHE A 73 11.43 -23.72 4.64
CA PHE A 73 10.79 -23.24 3.42
C PHE A 73 9.48 -22.55 3.76
N THR A 74 9.28 -21.37 3.25
CA THR A 74 8.06 -20.58 3.43
C THR A 74 7.52 -20.17 2.07
N ILE A 75 6.23 -20.30 1.90
CA ILE A 75 5.51 -19.74 0.75
C ILE A 75 4.38 -18.85 1.26
N ARG A 76 4.29 -17.62 0.73
CA ARG A 76 3.21 -16.69 1.04
C ARG A 76 2.57 -16.20 -0.25
N ARG A 77 1.25 -16.23 -0.29
CA ARG A 77 0.46 -15.68 -1.39
C ARG A 77 -0.41 -14.56 -0.88
N ASP A 78 -0.11 -13.35 -1.31
CA ASP A 78 -0.76 -12.13 -0.86
C ASP A 78 -1.64 -11.54 -1.96
N GLY A 79 -2.87 -11.23 -1.63
CA GLY A 79 -3.82 -10.52 -2.48
C GLY A 79 -4.11 -9.14 -1.91
N SER A 80 -4.05 -8.10 -2.76
CA SER A 80 -4.35 -6.73 -2.35
C SER A 80 -5.40 -6.10 -3.24
N SER A 81 -6.36 -5.40 -2.64
CA SER A 81 -7.39 -4.66 -3.37
C SER A 81 -6.84 -3.41 -4.09
N ARG A 82 -5.60 -3.02 -3.83
CA ARG A 82 -4.92 -1.90 -4.51
C ARG A 82 -4.56 -2.22 -5.95
N PHE A 83 -4.36 -3.50 -6.26
CA PHE A 83 -4.01 -3.95 -7.61
C PHE A 83 -5.24 -4.28 -8.45
N GLY A 84 -5.09 -4.15 -9.76
CA GLY A 84 -6.09 -4.53 -10.75
C GLY A 84 -6.43 -6.03 -10.71
N LYS A 85 -7.52 -6.42 -11.36
CA LYS A 85 -8.01 -7.81 -11.35
C LYS A 85 -6.95 -8.85 -11.73
N ASN A 86 -6.11 -8.54 -12.72
CA ASN A 86 -5.14 -9.47 -13.30
C ASN A 86 -3.88 -9.64 -12.44
N ASN A 87 -3.50 -8.62 -11.65
CA ASN A 87 -2.26 -8.58 -10.87
C ASN A 87 -2.52 -8.52 -9.35
N ARG A 88 -3.71 -8.94 -8.92
CA ARG A 88 -4.14 -8.83 -7.52
C ARG A 88 -3.34 -9.68 -6.56
N TYR A 89 -2.81 -10.82 -7.01
CA TYR A 89 -2.12 -11.79 -6.18
C TYR A 89 -0.64 -11.87 -6.53
N GLY A 90 0.22 -11.81 -5.50
CA GLY A 90 1.64 -12.08 -5.58
C GLY A 90 2.00 -13.34 -4.78
N THR A 91 2.98 -14.10 -5.27
CA THR A 91 3.50 -15.27 -4.55
C THR A 91 4.96 -15.02 -4.18
N PHE A 92 5.29 -15.25 -2.92
CA PHE A 92 6.56 -14.92 -2.29
C PHE A 92 7.15 -16.15 -1.60
N PRO A 93 7.93 -16.96 -2.32
CA PRO A 93 8.66 -18.06 -1.73
C PRO A 93 9.92 -17.57 -1.04
N ALA A 94 10.31 -18.25 0.05
CA ALA A 94 11.58 -18.06 0.74
C ALA A 94 12.10 -19.40 1.26
N ALA A 95 13.41 -19.55 1.22
CA ALA A 95 14.10 -20.74 1.72
C ALA A 95 15.32 -20.34 2.55
N THR A 96 15.57 -21.08 3.61
CA THR A 96 16.75 -20.90 4.47
C THR A 96 17.36 -22.26 4.76
N LEU A 97 18.67 -22.33 4.64
CA LEU A 97 19.47 -23.50 5.01
C LEU A 97 20.50 -23.08 6.06
N GLY A 98 20.56 -23.80 7.15
CA GLY A 98 21.52 -23.60 8.23
C GLY A 98 22.31 -24.88 8.49
N TYR A 99 23.62 -24.78 8.58
CA TYR A 99 24.49 -25.88 8.89
C TYR A 99 25.35 -25.53 10.11
N ARG A 100 25.29 -26.39 11.17
CA ARG A 100 26.03 -26.17 12.41
C ARG A 100 27.36 -26.89 12.33
N ILE A 101 28.41 -26.16 12.01
CA ILE A 101 29.76 -26.67 11.79
C ILE A 101 30.39 -27.12 13.10
N SER A 102 30.10 -26.43 14.23
CA SER A 102 30.66 -26.74 15.54
C SER A 102 30.42 -28.19 15.96
N LYS A 103 29.29 -28.79 15.56
CA LYS A 103 29.01 -30.21 15.86
C LYS A 103 29.91 -31.20 15.11
N MET A 104 30.55 -30.78 14.04
CA MET A 104 31.49 -31.61 13.28
C MET A 104 32.93 -31.42 13.72
N LEU A 105 33.31 -30.20 14.10
CA LEU A 105 34.72 -29.91 14.43
C LEU A 105 35.15 -30.43 15.78
N ASN A 106 34.21 -30.62 16.73
CA ASN A 106 34.42 -31.12 18.08
C ASN A 106 35.62 -30.46 18.81
N GLU A 107 35.87 -29.17 18.53
CA GLU A 107 36.95 -28.35 19.04
C GLU A 107 36.48 -27.59 20.29
N GLU A 108 37.24 -27.75 21.42
CA GLU A 108 36.87 -27.18 22.73
C GLU A 108 36.81 -25.64 22.75
N TRP A 109 37.44 -24.96 21.78
CA TRP A 109 37.47 -23.51 21.71
C TRP A 109 36.33 -22.91 20.87
N ILE A 110 35.46 -23.73 20.23
CA ILE A 110 34.32 -23.31 19.43
C ILE A 110 33.02 -23.77 20.08
N ASP A 111 32.32 -22.88 20.76
CA ASP A 111 31.03 -23.18 21.39
C ASP A 111 29.92 -23.39 20.35
N ASP A 112 29.73 -22.47 19.43
CA ASP A 112 28.74 -22.61 18.35
C ASP A 112 29.19 -21.88 17.09
N LEU A 113 29.35 -22.61 15.99
CA LEU A 113 29.63 -22.10 14.66
C LEU A 113 28.56 -22.60 13.69
N LYS A 114 27.75 -21.65 13.18
CA LYS A 114 26.66 -21.95 12.29
C LYS A 114 26.75 -21.12 11.01
N LEU A 115 26.79 -21.79 9.88
CA LEU A 115 26.62 -21.15 8.56
C LEU A 115 25.14 -21.11 8.19
N ARG A 116 24.65 -19.96 7.72
CA ARG A 116 23.28 -19.80 7.23
C ARG A 116 23.27 -19.14 5.87
N VAL A 117 22.48 -19.71 4.94
CA VAL A 117 22.19 -19.16 3.63
C VAL A 117 20.68 -19.00 3.53
N SER A 118 20.24 -17.85 3.07
CA SER A 118 18.81 -17.53 2.89
C SER A 118 18.58 -16.93 1.53
N TRP A 119 17.48 -17.34 0.89
CA TRP A 119 17.00 -16.79 -0.35
C TRP A 119 15.51 -16.53 -0.22
N GLY A 120 15.01 -15.45 -0.86
CA GLY A 120 13.59 -15.14 -0.84
C GLY A 120 13.21 -14.08 -1.87
N LYS A 121 11.95 -14.16 -2.29
CA LYS A 121 11.30 -13.15 -3.13
C LYS A 121 10.41 -12.28 -2.25
N THR A 122 10.54 -10.96 -2.37
CA THR A 122 9.70 -9.99 -1.67
C THR A 122 8.90 -9.17 -2.67
N GLY A 123 7.80 -8.58 -2.21
CA GLY A 123 6.97 -7.67 -3.01
C GLY A 123 6.71 -6.37 -2.27
N ASN A 124 6.41 -5.31 -3.04
CA ASN A 124 5.99 -4.04 -2.50
C ASN A 124 4.52 -3.80 -2.87
N GLN A 125 3.69 -3.50 -1.87
CA GLN A 125 2.27 -3.14 -2.04
C GLN A 125 1.98 -1.68 -1.68
N ALA A 126 3.01 -0.85 -1.46
CA ALA A 126 2.89 0.56 -1.11
C ALA A 126 2.56 1.42 -2.34
N ILE A 127 1.40 1.17 -2.94
CA ILE A 127 0.83 1.95 -4.03
C ILE A 127 -0.46 2.63 -3.57
N SER A 128 -0.92 3.63 -4.32
CA SER A 128 -2.19 4.31 -4.04
C SER A 128 -3.35 3.31 -4.01
N ASN A 129 -4.31 3.50 -3.10
CA ASN A 129 -5.53 2.69 -3.03
C ASN A 129 -6.41 2.82 -4.28
N THR A 130 -6.19 3.90 -5.05
CA THR A 130 -6.91 4.21 -6.29
C THR A 130 -6.14 3.78 -7.55
N ALA A 131 -4.94 3.21 -7.42
CA ALA A 131 -4.07 2.86 -8.55
C ALA A 131 -4.71 1.90 -9.57
N ARG A 132 -5.71 1.13 -9.14
CA ARG A 132 -6.46 0.20 -10.01
C ARG A 132 -7.53 0.87 -10.87
N TYR A 133 -7.85 2.14 -10.61
CA TYR A 133 -8.92 2.86 -11.29
C TYR A 133 -8.33 3.88 -12.27
N SER A 134 -8.94 4.00 -13.44
CA SER A 134 -8.75 5.18 -14.27
C SER A 134 -9.53 6.33 -13.64
N ILE A 135 -8.85 7.39 -13.26
CA ILE A 135 -9.45 8.56 -12.62
C ILE A 135 -9.65 9.62 -13.67
N PHE A 136 -10.87 10.11 -13.79
CA PHE A 136 -11.20 11.29 -14.59
C PHE A 136 -11.20 12.49 -13.65
N ILE A 137 -10.37 13.47 -13.95
CA ILE A 137 -10.33 14.74 -13.22
C ILE A 137 -10.97 15.78 -14.14
N ALA A 138 -12.01 16.46 -13.65
CA ALA A 138 -12.57 17.61 -14.32
C ALA A 138 -11.55 18.75 -14.19
N ASP A 139 -11.00 19.19 -15.32
CA ASP A 139 -10.10 20.33 -15.39
C ASP A 139 -10.87 21.51 -15.99
N TYR A 140 -11.15 22.51 -15.15
CA TYR A 140 -11.91 23.69 -15.56
C TYR A 140 -11.04 24.78 -16.19
N GLY A 141 -9.82 24.44 -16.62
CA GLY A 141 -9.01 25.34 -17.46
C GLY A 141 -8.48 26.58 -16.75
N GLN A 142 -8.25 26.53 -15.45
CA GLN A 142 -7.66 27.68 -14.74
C GLN A 142 -6.16 27.87 -15.03
N ASP A 143 -5.50 26.89 -15.60
CA ASP A 143 -4.08 26.99 -15.95
C ASP A 143 -3.88 26.93 -17.47
N ARG A 144 -3.67 28.11 -18.07
CA ARG A 144 -3.54 28.30 -19.53
C ARG A 144 -2.31 27.59 -20.15
N VAL A 145 -1.41 27.04 -19.35
CA VAL A 145 -0.10 26.55 -19.84
C VAL A 145 -0.05 25.03 -19.95
N THR A 146 -0.86 24.29 -19.20
CA THR A 146 -0.78 22.83 -19.12
C THR A 146 -2.12 22.10 -19.30
N SER A 147 -3.24 22.82 -19.44
CA SER A 147 -4.53 22.16 -19.55
C SER A 147 -4.79 21.71 -20.99
N THR A 148 -4.87 20.42 -21.18
CA THR A 148 -5.54 19.82 -22.33
C THR A 148 -7.05 19.86 -22.11
N ALA A 149 -7.60 21.07 -21.97
CA ALA A 149 -9.05 21.26 -21.94
C ALA A 149 -9.58 21.09 -23.38
N TYR A 150 -10.44 20.11 -23.54
CA TYR A 150 -11.17 19.97 -24.80
C TYR A 150 -12.35 20.96 -24.81
N ASP A 151 -12.42 21.78 -25.82
CA ASP A 151 -13.57 22.60 -26.07
C ASP A 151 -14.75 21.72 -26.53
N LEU A 152 -15.57 21.30 -25.58
CA LEU A 152 -16.73 20.44 -25.84
C LEU A 152 -17.84 21.12 -26.67
N TYR A 153 -17.79 22.46 -26.78
CA TYR A 153 -18.82 23.23 -27.48
C TYR A 153 -18.33 23.88 -28.78
N LEU A 154 -17.06 23.72 -29.14
CA LEU A 154 -16.46 24.29 -30.38
C LEU A 154 -16.70 25.79 -30.55
N GLN A 155 -16.86 26.55 -29.47
CA GLN A 155 -17.25 27.95 -29.54
C GLN A 155 -16.09 28.93 -29.77
N GLY A 156 -14.84 28.47 -29.85
CA GLY A 156 -13.68 29.24 -30.32
C GLY A 156 -13.39 30.60 -29.68
N SER A 157 -14.15 31.02 -28.69
CA SER A 157 -14.04 32.30 -28.02
C SER A 157 -13.58 32.14 -26.59
N GLY A 158 -12.32 32.16 -26.32
CA GLY A 158 -11.63 32.49 -25.07
C GLY A 158 -12.19 32.12 -23.69
N ASN A 159 -13.40 31.69 -23.57
CA ASN A 159 -14.04 31.12 -22.40
C ASN A 159 -14.19 29.63 -22.62
N PHE A 160 -13.20 28.86 -22.14
CA PHE A 160 -13.16 27.41 -22.31
C PHE A 160 -14.09 26.73 -21.32
N PRO A 161 -15.06 25.99 -21.81
CA PRO A 161 -15.82 25.08 -20.98
C PRO A 161 -14.93 23.91 -20.52
N SER A 162 -15.27 23.38 -19.38
CA SER A 162 -14.64 22.27 -18.68
C SER A 162 -14.22 21.10 -19.57
N GLY A 163 -12.95 20.76 -19.54
CA GLY A 163 -12.41 19.53 -20.09
C GLY A 163 -12.21 18.46 -19.01
N PHE A 164 -12.16 17.22 -19.43
CA PHE A 164 -11.80 16.11 -18.54
C PHE A 164 -10.39 15.64 -18.85
N ARG A 165 -9.56 15.58 -17.83
CA ARG A 165 -8.25 14.97 -17.90
C ARG A 165 -8.33 13.55 -17.37
N THR A 166 -7.83 12.59 -18.14
CA THR A 166 -7.64 11.22 -17.65
C THR A 166 -6.26 11.06 -17.07
N SER A 167 -6.15 10.64 -15.82
CA SER A 167 -4.92 10.04 -15.33
C SER A 167 -5.07 8.52 -15.38
N GLN A 168 -4.23 7.88 -16.17
CA GLN A 168 -4.23 6.42 -16.27
C GLN A 168 -3.32 5.87 -15.20
N ALA A 169 -3.86 5.01 -14.33
CA ALA A 169 -3.03 4.21 -13.45
C ALA A 169 -2.27 3.18 -14.31
N ALA A 170 -0.96 3.13 -14.17
CA ALA A 170 -0.18 2.06 -14.76
C ALA A 170 -0.56 0.74 -14.07
N ASN A 171 -1.07 -0.19 -14.85
CA ASN A 171 -1.36 -1.58 -14.42
C ASN A 171 -0.07 -2.40 -14.35
#